data_fd96a464b75429ba9b2e8ac85dbae546
#
_entry.id   fd96a464b75429ba9b2e8ac85dbae546
#
_cell.length_a   1.000
_cell.length_b   1.000
_cell.length_c   1.000
_cell.angle_alpha   90.00
_cell.angle_beta   90.00
_cell.angle_gamma   90.00
#
_symmetry.space_group_name_H-M   'P 1'
#
loop_
_entity.id
_entity.type
_entity.pdbx_description
1 polymer ?
#
loop_
_entity_poly.entity_id
_entity_poly.type
_entity_poly.pdbx_seq_one_letter_code
_entity_poly.pdbx_strand_id
1 'polypeptide(L)'
;IINEPSILLLDEPLAGVNPKLAEEILSIIQKLSDSGITILMVEHNIEAVMKISERVVVLAEGTVIADGSPENVRKDDKVIEAYLGSGNE
;
A
#
# COMPACT_ATOMS: atom_id res chain seq x y z
N ILE A 1 7.05 -29.13 7.09
CA ILE A 1 6.87 -27.74 7.56
C ILE A 1 7.82 -26.83 6.83
N ILE A 2 7.27 -25.78 6.31
CA ILE A 2 8.08 -24.78 5.64
C ILE A 2 8.43 -23.72 6.66
N ASN A 3 9.70 -23.58 6.92
CA ASN A 3 10.17 -22.60 7.88
C ASN A 3 10.72 -21.35 7.23
N GLU A 4 10.78 -21.35 5.93
CA GLU A 4 11.33 -20.20 5.22
C GLU A 4 10.25 -19.15 5.05
N PRO A 5 10.59 -17.88 5.22
CA PRO A 5 9.61 -16.82 4.98
C PRO A 5 9.21 -16.80 3.51
N SER A 6 7.95 -16.56 3.28
CA SER A 6 7.43 -16.42 1.94
C SER A 6 7.13 -14.96 1.69
N ILE A 7 7.51 -14.48 0.52
CA ILE A 7 7.28 -13.09 0.13
C ILE A 7 6.53 -13.10 -1.18
N LEU A 8 5.44 -12.36 -1.22
CA LEU A 8 4.65 -12.20 -2.43
C LEU A 8 4.75 -10.76 -2.89
N LEU A 9 5.17 -10.57 -4.13
CA LEU A 9 5.28 -9.23 -4.70
C LEU A 9 4.10 -9.00 -5.63
N LEU A 10 3.34 -7.94 -5.36
CA LEU A 10 2.19 -7.58 -6.17
C LEU A 10 2.42 -6.19 -6.76
N ASP A 11 2.34 -6.09 -8.08
CA ASP A 11 2.58 -4.84 -8.77
C ASP A 11 1.26 -4.33 -9.31
N GLU A 12 0.74 -3.30 -8.69
CA GLU A 12 -0.50 -2.64 -9.06
C GLU A 12 -1.66 -3.62 -9.21
N PRO A 13 -1.93 -4.43 -8.16
CA PRO A 13 -2.97 -5.45 -8.27
C PRO A 13 -4.37 -4.87 -8.47
N LEU A 14 -4.57 -3.58 -8.19
CA LEU A 14 -5.88 -2.96 -8.34
C LEU A 14 -6.03 -2.15 -9.61
N ALA A 15 -5.03 -2.19 -10.49
CA ALA A 15 -5.10 -1.39 -11.71
C ALA A 15 -6.29 -1.83 -12.57
N GLY A 16 -7.14 -0.89 -12.92
CA GLY A 16 -8.24 -1.15 -13.82
C GLY A 16 -9.41 -1.92 -13.25
N VAL A 17 -9.43 -2.20 -11.93
CA VAL A 17 -10.56 -2.93 -11.36
C VAL A 17 -11.55 -1.95 -10.73
N ASN A 18 -12.82 -2.35 -10.71
CA ASN A 18 -13.84 -1.52 -10.09
C ASN A 18 -13.75 -1.60 -8.57
N PRO A 19 -14.40 -0.68 -7.85
CA PRO A 19 -14.25 -0.62 -6.41
C PRO A 19 -14.67 -1.90 -5.67
N LYS A 20 -15.70 -2.57 -6.14
CA LYS A 20 -16.16 -3.77 -5.47
C LYS A 20 -15.14 -4.89 -5.60
N LEU A 21 -14.61 -5.07 -6.80
CA LEU A 21 -13.60 -6.10 -7.01
C LEU A 21 -12.32 -5.74 -6.27
N ALA A 22 -12.00 -4.44 -6.19
CA ALA A 22 -10.83 -4.00 -5.45
C ALA A 22 -10.94 -4.42 -3.98
N GLU A 23 -12.11 -4.26 -3.39
CA GLU A 23 -12.30 -4.68 -2.01
C GLU A 23 -12.11 -6.17 -1.84
N GLU A 24 -12.58 -6.96 -2.79
CA GLU A 24 -12.40 -8.41 -2.72
C GLU A 24 -10.93 -8.79 -2.81
N ILE A 25 -10.21 -8.14 -3.70
CA ILE A 25 -8.77 -8.39 -3.86
C ILE A 25 -8.04 -8.03 -2.58
N LEU A 26 -8.35 -6.87 -1.99
CA LEU A 26 -7.70 -6.46 -0.75
C LEU A 26 -8.01 -7.42 0.39
N SER A 27 -9.21 -7.96 0.42
CA SER A 27 -9.57 -8.95 1.43
C SER A 27 -8.72 -10.21 1.30
N ILE A 28 -8.50 -10.66 0.07
CA ILE A 28 -7.65 -11.83 -0.17
C ILE A 28 -6.22 -11.55 0.26
N ILE A 29 -5.72 -10.35 -0.09
CA ILE A 29 -4.36 -9.97 0.29
C ILE A 29 -4.21 -9.96 1.81
N GLN A 30 -5.21 -9.42 2.50
CA GLN A 30 -5.18 -9.39 3.96
C GLN A 30 -5.14 -10.80 4.54
N LYS A 31 -5.91 -11.72 3.98
CA LYS A 31 -5.92 -13.09 4.47
C LYS A 31 -4.57 -13.76 4.26
N LEU A 32 -3.94 -13.50 3.13
CA LEU A 32 -2.61 -14.06 2.88
C LEU A 32 -1.61 -13.50 3.88
N SER A 33 -1.69 -12.21 4.15
CA SER A 33 -0.80 -11.59 5.13
C SER A 33 -1.03 -12.19 6.51
N ASP A 34 -2.28 -12.37 6.88
CA ASP A 34 -2.63 -12.93 8.18
C ASP A 34 -2.13 -14.37 8.33
N SER A 35 -1.98 -15.07 7.21
CA SER A 35 -1.49 -16.44 7.25
C SER A 35 0.03 -16.53 7.36
N GLY A 36 0.73 -15.41 7.41
CA GLY A 36 2.17 -15.40 7.60
C GLY A 36 2.99 -15.07 6.38
N ILE A 37 2.33 -14.74 5.28
CA ILE A 37 3.04 -14.37 4.06
C ILE A 37 3.34 -12.87 4.10
N THR A 38 4.59 -12.52 3.88
CA THR A 38 4.97 -11.12 3.76
C THR A 38 4.57 -10.64 2.37
N ILE A 39 3.86 -9.53 2.32
CA ILE A 39 3.39 -9.00 1.04
C ILE A 39 3.99 -7.63 0.80
N LEU A 40 4.60 -7.48 -0.37
CA LEU A 40 5.09 -6.19 -0.83
C LEU A 40 4.20 -5.78 -2.00
N MET A 41 3.49 -4.68 -1.83
CA MET A 41 2.55 -4.23 -2.83
C MET A 41 2.96 -2.85 -3.34
N VAL A 42 3.03 -2.71 -4.65
CA VAL A 42 3.26 -1.43 -5.29
C VAL A 42 1.93 -0.97 -5.85
N GLU A 43 1.45 0.19 -5.42
CA GLU A 43 0.09 0.60 -5.76
C GLU A 43 -0.01 2.11 -5.79
N HIS A 44 -0.83 2.63 -6.69
CA HIS A 44 -1.13 4.05 -6.78
C HIS A 44 -2.41 4.41 -6.05
N ASN A 45 -3.20 3.43 -5.67
CA ASN A 45 -4.43 3.68 -4.93
C ASN A 45 -4.05 3.92 -3.47
N ILE A 46 -3.94 5.19 -3.12
CA ILE A 46 -3.43 5.60 -1.81
C ILE A 46 -4.33 5.08 -0.69
N GLU A 47 -5.65 5.16 -0.90
CA GLU A 47 -6.56 4.71 0.15
C GLU A 47 -6.42 3.22 0.43
N ALA A 48 -6.23 2.42 -0.63
CA ALA A 48 -6.06 0.99 -0.45
C ALA A 48 -4.76 0.70 0.31
N VAL A 49 -3.68 1.39 -0.06
CA VAL A 49 -2.40 1.20 0.61
C VAL A 49 -2.51 1.55 2.07
N MET A 50 -3.13 2.68 2.39
CA MET A 50 -3.26 3.12 3.78
C MET A 50 -4.15 2.19 4.59
N LYS A 51 -5.09 1.53 3.92
CA LYS A 51 -6.08 0.71 4.62
C LYS A 51 -5.51 -0.62 5.09
N ILE A 52 -4.63 -1.25 4.31
CA ILE A 52 -4.21 -2.60 4.64
C ILE A 52 -2.73 -2.73 4.97
N SER A 53 -1.94 -1.69 4.78
CA SER A 53 -0.49 -1.80 4.95
C SER A 53 -0.10 -1.55 6.40
N GLU A 54 0.92 -2.27 6.86
CA GLU A 54 1.52 -2.02 8.16
C GLU A 54 2.64 -1.00 8.05
N ARG A 55 3.27 -0.95 6.91
CA ARG A 55 4.35 -0.01 6.65
C ARG A 55 4.21 0.51 5.24
N VAL A 56 4.35 1.80 5.09
CA VAL A 56 4.21 2.46 3.80
C VAL A 56 5.48 3.19 3.47
N VAL A 57 5.98 2.99 2.27
CA VAL A 57 7.12 3.71 1.75
C VAL A 57 6.63 4.51 0.54
N VAL A 58 6.85 5.80 0.57
CA VAL A 58 6.37 6.67 -0.51
C VAL A 58 7.56 7.14 -1.33
N LEU A 59 7.43 6.96 -2.64
CA LEU A 59 8.45 7.39 -3.58
C LEU A 59 7.92 8.54 -4.42
N ALA A 60 8.75 9.52 -4.66
CA ALA A 60 8.45 10.59 -5.58
C ALA A 60 9.70 10.85 -6.40
N GLU A 61 9.57 10.74 -7.72
CA GLU A 61 10.67 10.99 -8.65
C GLU A 61 11.90 10.16 -8.28
N GLY A 62 11.66 8.89 -7.94
CA GLY A 62 12.75 7.99 -7.65
C GLY A 62 13.36 8.11 -6.28
N THR A 63 12.81 8.96 -5.44
CA THR A 63 13.37 9.22 -4.12
C THR A 63 12.35 8.85 -3.06
N VAL A 64 12.82 8.22 -1.98
CA VAL A 64 11.96 7.93 -0.84
C VAL A 64 11.71 9.23 -0.09
N ILE A 65 10.45 9.63 0.01
CA ILE A 65 10.09 10.86 0.71
C ILE A 65 9.41 10.57 2.04
N ALA A 66 8.97 9.34 2.28
CA ALA A 66 8.37 8.98 3.56
C ALA A 66 8.45 7.48 3.75
N ASP A 67 8.53 7.04 5.00
CA ASP A 67 8.61 5.63 5.35
C ASP A 67 8.12 5.50 6.77
N GLY A 68 7.05 4.76 6.98
CA GLY A 68 6.53 4.58 8.30
C GLY A 68 5.16 3.93 8.30
N SER A 69 4.46 4.06 9.43
CA SER A 69 3.10 3.56 9.52
C SER A 69 2.18 4.38 8.62
N PRO A 70 1.06 3.79 8.19
CA PRO A 70 0.11 4.56 7.37
C PRO A 70 -0.32 5.86 8.04
N GLU A 71 -0.51 5.84 9.35
CA GLU A 71 -0.94 7.04 10.05
C GLU A 71 0.11 8.14 9.98
N ASN A 72 1.36 7.78 10.20
CA ASN A 72 2.43 8.78 10.15
C ASN A 72 2.67 9.27 8.72
N VAL A 73 2.62 8.37 7.76
CA VAL A 73 2.84 8.74 6.38
C VAL A 73 1.74 9.66 5.89
N ARG A 74 0.50 9.40 6.29
CA ARG A 74 -0.63 10.23 5.89
C ARG A 74 -0.49 11.67 6.36
N LYS A 75 0.18 11.89 7.48
CA LYS A 75 0.36 13.23 8.04
C LYS A 75 1.62 13.92 7.53
N ASP A 76 2.44 13.23 6.78
CA ASP A 76 3.70 13.80 6.33
C ASP A 76 3.43 14.86 5.26
N ASP A 77 3.97 16.06 5.46
CA ASP A 77 3.74 17.18 4.55
C ASP A 77 4.21 16.87 3.14
N LYS A 78 5.29 16.13 3.00
CA LYS A 78 5.80 15.80 1.67
C LYS A 78 4.83 14.88 0.93
N VAL A 79 4.21 13.97 1.65
CA VAL A 79 3.25 13.05 1.05
C VAL A 79 1.97 13.79 0.69
N ILE A 80 1.51 14.66 1.58
CA ILE A 80 0.30 15.43 1.32
C ILE A 80 0.50 16.29 0.07
N GLU A 81 1.64 16.94 -0.03
CA GLU A 81 1.91 17.78 -1.17
C GLU A 81 2.02 16.98 -2.47
N ALA A 82 2.63 15.80 -2.41
CA ALA A 82 2.87 15.02 -3.62
C ALA A 82 1.64 14.25 -4.07
N TYR A 83 0.81 13.79 -3.16
CA TYR A 83 -0.22 12.81 -3.52
C TYR A 83 -1.60 13.07 -2.93
N LEU A 84 -1.70 13.73 -1.79
CA LEU A 84 -2.96 13.79 -1.09
C LEU A 84 -3.68 15.13 -1.24
N GLY A 85 -3.40 15.78 -2.31
CA GLY A 85 -4.30 16.83 -2.66
C GLY A 85 -4.02 18.15 -2.09
N SER A 86 -2.82 18.46 -2.11
CA SER A 86 -2.59 19.82 -1.87
C SER A 86 -3.46 20.56 -2.81
N GLY A 87 -3.99 20.38 -3.32
CA GLY A 87 -4.82 21.06 -4.03
C GLY A 87 -6.10 20.63 -3.91
N ASN A 88 -6.26 20.28 -3.55
CA ASN A 88 -7.44 20.07 -3.62
C ASN A 88 -8.18 20.91 -3.29
N GLU A 89 -7.45 21.33 -3.31
CA GLU A 89 -8.00 22.14 -3.01
C GLU A 89 -8.53 22.62 -3.36
#